data_ebdde3cb6c0f0dfc3468fb2437087edb
#
_entry.id   ebdde3cb6c0f0dfc3468fb2437087edb
#
_cell.length_a   1.000
_cell.length_b   1.000
_cell.length_c   1.000
_cell.angle_alpha   90.00
_cell.angle_beta   90.00
_cell.angle_gamma   90.00
#
_symmetry.space_group_name_H-M   'P 1'
#
loop_
_entity.id
_entity.type
_entity.pdbx_description
1 polymer ?
#
loop_
_entity_poly.entity_id
_entity_poly.type
_entity_poly.pdbx_seq_one_letter_code
_entity_poly.pdbx_strand_id
1 'polypeptide(L)'
;MTDFVGPLGVPTVLHEAKHVIGVAGGVGSAPLFPQLRELANRGVDVDVIIGGREAQYVLLADEFKKFCKNVYIATDDGSLGTKGFVTNVLSDLIEKGESFDEVIAIGPVPMMKAVVNVTKPKNIKTSVSLNPIMIDGTGMCGCCRVSVDGKIKFACVDGPDFDGLQVDFDELMLRQRMFKEEEHTVSENANRMCNLMGVSNNAKHVINKGSNARTRTRCKK
;
A
#
# COMPACT_ATOMS: atom_id res chain seq x y z
N MET A 1 14.90 18.13 4.92
CA MET A 1 13.47 18.45 5.02
C MET A 1 13.42 19.85 5.60
N THR A 2 12.84 20.79 4.90
CA THR A 2 12.80 22.21 5.30
C THR A 2 11.42 22.59 5.84
N ASP A 3 10.40 21.79 5.52
CA ASP A 3 9.04 22.03 5.97
C ASP A 3 8.24 20.73 6.04
N PHE A 4 7.21 20.68 6.90
CA PHE A 4 6.34 19.53 7.10
C PHE A 4 4.96 20.00 7.54
N VAL A 5 3.93 19.57 6.80
CA VAL A 5 2.52 19.88 7.10
C VAL A 5 1.79 18.59 7.44
N GLY A 6 1.10 18.57 8.56
CA GLY A 6 0.30 17.43 9.02
C GLY A 6 -0.14 17.58 10.49
N PRO A 7 -0.96 16.67 10.99
CA PRO A 7 -1.60 15.56 10.28
C PRO A 7 -2.67 16.05 9.28
N LEU A 8 -2.82 15.32 8.17
CA LEU A 8 -3.85 15.58 7.15
C LEU A 8 -4.83 14.40 7.10
N GLY A 9 -6.02 14.64 6.53
CA GLY A 9 -7.07 13.63 6.43
C GLY A 9 -7.79 13.37 7.75
N VAL A 10 -8.47 12.22 7.80
CA VAL A 10 -9.16 11.75 9.00
C VAL A 10 -8.43 10.56 9.62
N PRO A 11 -8.49 10.40 10.95
CA PRO A 11 -7.92 9.22 11.59
C PRO A 11 -8.57 7.93 11.09
N THR A 12 -7.76 6.88 10.91
CA THR A 12 -8.27 5.53 10.61
C THR A 12 -9.23 5.08 11.71
N VAL A 13 -10.43 4.68 11.30
CA VAL A 13 -11.41 4.10 12.23
C VAL A 13 -11.14 2.60 12.35
N LEU A 14 -10.55 2.19 13.46
CA LEU A 14 -10.37 0.78 13.79
C LEU A 14 -11.67 0.27 14.43
N HIS A 15 -12.37 -0.60 13.71
CA HIS A 15 -13.64 -1.13 14.16
C HIS A 15 -13.46 -2.25 15.20
N GLU A 16 -14.51 -2.50 15.96
CA GLU A 16 -14.56 -3.68 16.81
C GLU A 16 -14.63 -4.94 15.92
N ALA A 17 -13.64 -5.78 16.05
CA ALA A 17 -13.49 -7.02 15.29
C ALA A 17 -12.82 -8.06 16.18
N LYS A 18 -12.98 -9.33 15.86
CA LYS A 18 -12.27 -10.42 16.55
C LYS A 18 -11.09 -10.91 15.72
N HIS A 19 -11.24 -10.94 14.41
CA HIS A 19 -10.22 -11.42 13.49
C HIS A 19 -10.12 -10.52 12.26
N VAL A 20 -8.98 -9.90 12.06
CA VAL A 20 -8.71 -8.97 10.96
C VAL A 20 -7.51 -9.46 10.15
N ILE A 21 -7.63 -9.37 8.82
CA ILE A 21 -6.49 -9.64 7.95
C ILE A 21 -6.08 -8.38 7.18
N GLY A 22 -4.79 -8.05 7.26
CA GLY A 22 -4.19 -6.99 6.45
C GLY A 22 -3.65 -7.54 5.14
N VAL A 23 -3.85 -6.82 4.04
CA VAL A 23 -3.29 -7.17 2.73
C VAL A 23 -2.46 -6.00 2.23
N ALA A 24 -1.14 -6.18 2.21
CA ALA A 24 -0.19 -5.16 1.83
C ALA A 24 0.45 -5.44 0.47
N GLY A 25 0.58 -4.41 -0.36
CA GLY A 25 1.35 -4.46 -1.62
C GLY A 25 2.58 -3.56 -1.58
N GLY A 26 3.78 -4.13 -1.55
CA GLY A 26 5.04 -3.38 -1.53
C GLY A 26 5.11 -2.37 -0.38
N VAL A 27 5.25 -1.09 -0.70
CA VAL A 27 5.32 0.01 0.29
C VAL A 27 4.06 0.10 1.17
N GLY A 28 2.92 -0.45 0.73
CA GLY A 28 1.68 -0.50 1.51
C GLY A 28 1.82 -1.21 2.86
N SER A 29 2.87 -2.01 3.06
CA SER A 29 3.21 -2.62 4.35
C SER A 29 3.50 -1.56 5.43
N ALA A 30 4.07 -0.42 5.06
CA ALA A 30 4.45 0.62 6.01
C ALA A 30 3.23 1.31 6.66
N PRO A 31 2.22 1.82 5.92
CA PRO A 31 1.01 2.39 6.52
C PRO A 31 0.10 1.33 7.15
N LEU A 32 0.12 0.07 6.69
CA LEU A 32 -0.65 -1.02 7.29
C LEU A 32 -0.11 -1.42 8.68
N PHE A 33 1.20 -1.34 8.87
CA PHE A 33 1.87 -1.79 10.08
C PHE A 33 1.32 -1.17 11.37
N PRO A 34 1.19 0.18 11.51
CA PRO A 34 0.66 0.79 12.73
C PRO A 34 -0.80 0.43 12.98
N GLN A 35 -1.61 0.23 11.94
CA GLN A 35 -3.01 -0.13 12.07
C GLN A 35 -3.17 -1.55 12.66
N LEU A 36 -2.49 -2.54 12.09
CA LEU A 36 -2.54 -3.91 12.59
C LEU A 36 -1.91 -4.04 13.99
N ARG A 37 -0.81 -3.31 14.26
CA ARG A 37 -0.21 -3.30 15.59
C ARG A 37 -1.16 -2.76 16.64
N GLU A 38 -1.90 -1.70 16.33
CA GLU A 38 -2.89 -1.14 17.25
C GLU A 38 -4.06 -2.11 17.49
N LEU A 39 -4.55 -2.79 16.44
CA LEU A 39 -5.57 -3.84 16.58
C LEU A 39 -5.09 -4.99 17.46
N ALA A 40 -3.87 -5.47 17.26
CA ALA A 40 -3.26 -6.51 18.10
C ALA A 40 -3.13 -6.06 19.57
N ASN A 41 -2.75 -4.79 19.81
CA ASN A 41 -2.69 -4.23 21.18
C ASN A 41 -4.06 -4.18 21.86
N ARG A 42 -5.15 -4.09 21.07
CA ARG A 42 -6.55 -4.15 21.57
C ARG A 42 -7.04 -5.59 21.77
N GLY A 43 -6.20 -6.59 21.52
CA GLY A 43 -6.54 -8.01 21.68
C GLY A 43 -7.29 -8.62 20.48
N VAL A 44 -7.25 -7.99 19.32
CA VAL A 44 -7.79 -8.53 18.08
C VAL A 44 -6.79 -9.53 17.49
N ASP A 45 -7.26 -10.68 17.02
CA ASP A 45 -6.45 -11.61 16.22
C ASP A 45 -6.15 -10.95 14.87
N VAL A 46 -4.88 -10.78 14.55
CA VAL A 46 -4.47 -10.14 13.29
C VAL A 46 -3.59 -11.07 12.46
N ASP A 47 -3.94 -11.19 11.20
CA ASP A 47 -3.14 -11.84 10.16
C ASP A 47 -2.67 -10.81 9.13
N VAL A 48 -1.63 -11.13 8.38
CA VAL A 48 -1.16 -10.26 7.31
C VAL A 48 -0.71 -11.05 6.08
N ILE A 49 -1.09 -10.56 4.90
CA ILE A 49 -0.55 -11.00 3.60
C ILE A 49 0.31 -9.87 3.06
N ILE A 50 1.58 -10.13 2.81
CA ILE A 50 2.52 -9.17 2.27
C ILE A 50 2.86 -9.57 0.83
N GLY A 51 2.58 -8.71 -0.12
CA GLY A 51 2.85 -8.91 -1.54
C GLY A 51 4.01 -8.09 -2.06
N GLY A 52 4.76 -8.65 -3.00
CA GLY A 52 5.81 -7.96 -3.72
C GLY A 52 6.05 -8.60 -5.09
N ARG A 53 6.68 -7.87 -6.02
CA ARG A 53 7.11 -8.46 -7.29
C ARG A 53 8.18 -9.51 -7.09
N GLU A 54 9.12 -9.26 -6.18
CA GLU A 54 10.28 -10.06 -5.83
C GLU A 54 10.52 -9.96 -4.33
N ALA A 55 11.32 -10.86 -3.76
CA ALA A 55 11.66 -10.90 -2.33
C ALA A 55 12.15 -9.56 -1.77
N GLN A 56 12.89 -8.76 -2.56
CA GLN A 56 13.43 -7.46 -2.14
C GLN A 56 12.34 -6.41 -1.87
N TYR A 57 11.12 -6.59 -2.39
CA TYR A 57 9.98 -5.68 -2.17
C TYR A 57 9.05 -6.13 -1.03
N VAL A 58 9.37 -7.23 -0.37
CA VAL A 58 8.67 -7.68 0.84
C VAL A 58 9.22 -6.90 2.03
N LEU A 59 8.41 -5.99 2.56
CA LEU A 59 8.82 -5.08 3.63
C LEU A 59 8.19 -5.46 4.96
N LEU A 60 8.94 -5.27 6.06
CA LEU A 60 8.47 -5.40 7.45
C LEU A 60 7.94 -6.79 7.83
N ALA A 61 8.27 -7.85 7.09
CA ALA A 61 7.77 -9.19 7.38
C ALA A 61 8.16 -9.67 8.79
N ASP A 62 9.40 -9.41 9.22
CA ASP A 62 9.87 -9.81 10.55
C ASP A 62 9.28 -8.95 11.67
N GLU A 63 8.94 -7.72 11.38
CA GLU A 63 8.24 -6.84 12.30
C GLU A 63 6.79 -7.28 12.51
N PHE A 64 6.08 -7.66 11.45
CA PHE A 64 4.73 -8.22 11.55
C PHE A 64 4.68 -9.53 12.33
N LYS A 65 5.67 -10.40 12.18
CA LYS A 65 5.76 -11.67 12.94
C LYS A 65 5.78 -11.47 14.46
N LYS A 66 6.09 -10.29 14.96
CA LYS A 66 6.17 -10.01 16.40
C LYS A 66 4.80 -9.91 17.07
N PHE A 67 3.74 -9.66 16.31
CA PHE A 67 2.39 -9.47 16.84
C PHE A 67 1.27 -10.07 16.01
N CYS A 68 1.51 -10.36 14.72
CA CYS A 68 0.52 -11.07 13.89
C CYS A 68 0.53 -12.56 14.21
N LYS A 69 -0.64 -13.17 14.23
CA LYS A 69 -0.83 -14.61 14.41
C LYS A 69 -0.23 -15.38 13.24
N ASN A 70 -0.51 -14.93 12.01
CA ASN A 70 0.04 -15.50 10.80
C ASN A 70 0.55 -14.40 9.88
N VAL A 71 1.70 -14.67 9.22
CA VAL A 71 2.28 -13.80 8.21
C VAL A 71 2.45 -14.59 6.92
N TYR A 72 1.68 -14.25 5.91
CA TYR A 72 1.73 -14.86 4.59
C TYR A 72 2.51 -13.95 3.64
N ILE A 73 3.32 -14.54 2.79
CA ILE A 73 4.10 -13.78 1.80
C ILE A 73 3.76 -14.32 0.42
N ALA A 74 3.52 -13.40 -0.53
CA ALA A 74 3.31 -13.72 -1.93
C ALA A 74 4.25 -12.88 -2.80
N THR A 75 4.94 -13.50 -3.74
CA THR A 75 5.77 -12.81 -4.73
C THR A 75 5.40 -13.23 -6.14
N ASP A 76 5.36 -12.28 -7.07
CA ASP A 76 4.92 -12.55 -8.44
C ASP A 76 5.86 -13.56 -9.11
N ASP A 77 7.16 -13.46 -8.84
CA ASP A 77 8.19 -14.34 -9.38
C ASP A 77 8.39 -15.66 -8.60
N GLY A 78 7.86 -15.74 -7.38
CA GLY A 78 8.03 -16.88 -6.48
C GLY A 78 9.38 -16.92 -5.76
N SER A 79 10.10 -15.79 -5.71
CA SER A 79 11.41 -15.71 -5.02
C SER A 79 11.29 -15.79 -3.50
N LEU A 80 10.11 -15.52 -2.94
CA LEU A 80 9.83 -15.66 -1.50
C LEU A 80 8.35 -15.97 -1.26
N GLY A 81 8.06 -16.95 -0.41
CA GLY A 81 6.70 -17.33 -0.05
C GLY A 81 5.94 -18.02 -1.17
N THR A 82 4.65 -17.73 -1.30
CA THR A 82 3.77 -18.28 -2.34
C THR A 82 4.01 -17.53 -3.66
N LYS A 83 4.18 -18.26 -4.76
CA LYS A 83 4.25 -17.65 -6.09
C LYS A 83 2.86 -17.20 -6.52
N GLY A 84 2.71 -15.91 -6.86
CA GLY A 84 1.47 -15.32 -7.34
C GLY A 84 1.06 -14.08 -6.57
N PHE A 85 -0.22 -13.72 -6.70
CA PHE A 85 -0.75 -12.49 -6.13
C PHE A 85 -1.28 -12.70 -4.70
N VAL A 86 -1.30 -11.62 -3.92
CA VAL A 86 -1.90 -11.60 -2.57
C VAL A 86 -3.36 -12.06 -2.56
N THR A 87 -4.09 -11.82 -3.64
CA THR A 87 -5.49 -12.24 -3.81
C THR A 87 -5.65 -13.76 -3.91
N ASN A 88 -4.66 -14.48 -4.45
CA ASN A 88 -4.68 -15.93 -4.48
C ASN A 88 -4.60 -16.47 -3.05
N VAL A 89 -3.66 -15.93 -2.25
CA VAL A 89 -3.51 -16.32 -0.84
C VAL A 89 -4.77 -15.99 -0.04
N LEU A 90 -5.36 -14.80 -0.24
CA LEU A 90 -6.60 -14.41 0.43
C LEU A 90 -7.77 -15.34 0.06
N SER A 91 -7.93 -15.66 -1.22
CA SER A 91 -8.96 -16.58 -1.70
C SER A 91 -8.78 -17.96 -1.10
N ASP A 92 -7.56 -18.49 -1.10
CA ASP A 92 -7.23 -19.80 -0.54
C ASP A 92 -7.57 -19.88 0.97
N LEU A 93 -7.29 -18.81 1.73
CA LEU A 93 -7.63 -18.76 3.16
C LEU A 93 -9.14 -18.79 3.38
N ILE A 94 -9.88 -17.98 2.62
CA ILE A 94 -11.35 -17.94 2.69
C ILE A 94 -11.96 -19.29 2.26
N GLU A 95 -11.43 -19.93 1.23
CA GLU A 95 -11.89 -21.24 0.76
C GLU A 95 -11.59 -22.37 1.76
N LYS A 96 -10.51 -22.25 2.53
CA LYS A 96 -10.19 -23.18 3.64
C LYS A 96 -11.06 -23.00 4.87
N GLY A 97 -11.96 -22.01 4.87
CA GLY A 97 -12.92 -21.76 5.94
C GLY A 97 -12.45 -20.74 6.97
N GLU A 98 -11.34 -20.03 6.72
CA GLU A 98 -10.97 -18.90 7.57
C GLU A 98 -12.00 -17.78 7.42
N SER A 99 -12.42 -17.23 8.54
CA SER A 99 -13.38 -16.12 8.59
C SER A 99 -12.72 -14.88 9.13
N PHE A 100 -12.89 -13.77 8.42
CA PHE A 100 -12.38 -12.47 8.79
C PHE A 100 -13.55 -11.49 8.95
N ASP A 101 -13.56 -10.75 10.04
CA ASP A 101 -14.55 -9.69 10.26
C ASP A 101 -14.27 -8.48 9.37
N GLU A 102 -12.98 -8.21 9.12
CA GLU A 102 -12.54 -7.10 8.28
C GLU A 102 -11.25 -7.45 7.53
N VAL A 103 -11.17 -6.98 6.28
CA VAL A 103 -9.96 -6.98 5.46
C VAL A 103 -9.48 -5.54 5.30
N ILE A 104 -8.22 -5.26 5.62
CA ILE A 104 -7.61 -3.94 5.41
C ILE A 104 -6.60 -4.07 4.28
N ALA A 105 -6.87 -3.42 3.13
CA ALA A 105 -6.00 -3.53 1.96
C ALA A 105 -5.31 -2.20 1.66
N ILE A 106 -3.97 -2.22 1.61
CA ILE A 106 -3.14 -1.05 1.33
C ILE A 106 -2.06 -1.41 0.30
N GLY A 107 -2.09 -0.73 -0.85
CA GLY A 107 -1.13 -0.97 -1.91
C GLY A 107 -1.54 -0.35 -3.24
N PRO A 108 -1.04 -0.88 -4.37
CA PRO A 108 -1.44 -0.41 -5.68
C PRO A 108 -2.97 -0.51 -5.90
N VAL A 109 -3.56 0.50 -6.55
CA VAL A 109 -5.01 0.54 -6.79
C VAL A 109 -5.55 -0.74 -7.45
N PRO A 110 -4.88 -1.32 -8.47
CA PRO A 110 -5.33 -2.58 -9.06
C PRO A 110 -5.36 -3.74 -8.04
N MET A 111 -4.41 -3.78 -7.10
CA MET A 111 -4.39 -4.80 -6.05
C MET A 111 -5.56 -4.62 -5.10
N MET A 112 -5.83 -3.40 -4.62
CA MET A 112 -6.96 -3.11 -3.75
C MET A 112 -8.29 -3.46 -4.41
N LYS A 113 -8.47 -3.10 -5.69
CA LYS A 113 -9.63 -3.53 -6.49
C LYS A 113 -9.77 -5.05 -6.52
N ALA A 114 -8.67 -5.77 -6.77
CA ALA A 114 -8.68 -7.23 -6.82
C ALA A 114 -9.04 -7.86 -5.47
N VAL A 115 -8.54 -7.30 -4.36
CA VAL A 115 -8.92 -7.72 -3.00
C VAL A 115 -10.41 -7.52 -2.76
N VAL A 116 -10.95 -6.35 -3.12
CA VAL A 116 -12.38 -6.07 -2.99
C VAL A 116 -13.23 -7.04 -3.84
N ASN A 117 -12.78 -7.40 -5.03
CA ASN A 117 -13.48 -8.40 -5.85
C ASN A 117 -13.53 -9.79 -5.20
N VAL A 118 -12.55 -10.15 -4.37
CA VAL A 118 -12.55 -11.40 -3.59
C VAL A 118 -13.49 -11.30 -2.38
N THR A 119 -13.50 -10.18 -1.67
CA THR A 119 -14.23 -10.00 -0.41
C THR A 119 -15.71 -9.68 -0.61
N LYS A 120 -16.04 -8.95 -1.67
CA LYS A 120 -17.41 -8.50 -1.99
C LYS A 120 -18.43 -9.64 -2.09
N PRO A 121 -18.18 -10.76 -2.82
CA PRO A 121 -19.11 -11.88 -2.89
C PRO A 121 -19.35 -12.60 -1.56
N LYS A 122 -18.40 -12.44 -0.62
CA LYS A 122 -18.46 -13.02 0.72
C LYS A 122 -19.02 -12.06 1.76
N ASN A 123 -19.38 -10.85 1.33
CA ASN A 123 -19.86 -9.76 2.20
C ASN A 123 -18.92 -9.47 3.38
N ILE A 124 -17.60 -9.60 3.16
CA ILE A 124 -16.58 -9.28 4.15
C ILE A 124 -16.30 -7.79 4.07
N LYS A 125 -16.39 -7.09 5.23
CA LYS A 125 -16.03 -5.69 5.32
C LYS A 125 -14.61 -5.46 4.83
N THR A 126 -14.41 -4.48 3.97
CA THR A 126 -13.10 -4.24 3.36
C THR A 126 -12.76 -2.76 3.39
N SER A 127 -11.79 -2.39 4.20
CA SER A 127 -11.23 -1.04 4.26
C SER A 127 -10.03 -0.94 3.31
N VAL A 128 -9.97 0.14 2.54
CA VAL A 128 -8.87 0.41 1.60
C VAL A 128 -8.28 1.78 1.86
N SER A 129 -6.96 1.88 1.86
CA SER A 129 -6.25 3.16 1.97
C SER A 129 -5.88 3.65 0.58
N LEU A 130 -6.61 4.64 0.08
CA LEU A 130 -6.47 5.12 -1.30
C LEU A 130 -5.27 6.05 -1.44
N ASN A 131 -4.58 5.93 -2.57
CA ASN A 131 -3.39 6.68 -2.93
C ASN A 131 -3.54 7.45 -4.26
N PRO A 132 -4.55 8.33 -4.41
CA PRO A 132 -4.68 9.17 -5.60
C PRO A 132 -3.53 10.16 -5.68
N ILE A 133 -3.42 10.84 -6.84
CA ILE A 133 -2.46 11.94 -7.01
C ILE A 133 -2.79 13.04 -6.02
N MET A 134 -1.81 13.44 -5.22
CA MET A 134 -1.94 14.54 -4.24
C MET A 134 -0.94 15.64 -4.57
N ILE A 135 -1.42 16.89 -4.59
CA ILE A 135 -0.60 18.07 -4.86
C ILE A 135 -0.54 18.95 -3.61
N ASP A 136 -1.68 19.41 -3.14
CA ASP A 136 -1.74 20.38 -2.05
C ASP A 136 -2.05 19.74 -0.66
N GLY A 137 -2.86 18.73 -0.61
CA GLY A 137 -3.16 17.99 0.63
C GLY A 137 -4.21 18.64 1.54
N THR A 138 -4.76 19.81 1.18
CA THR A 138 -5.72 20.56 2.02
C THR A 138 -7.15 20.50 1.49
N GLY A 139 -7.39 19.81 0.38
CA GLY A 139 -8.70 19.68 -0.27
C GLY A 139 -9.03 20.79 -1.25
N MET A 140 -8.15 21.79 -1.43
CA MET A 140 -8.44 22.95 -2.29
C MET A 140 -8.25 22.63 -3.78
N CYS A 141 -7.23 21.88 -4.17
CA CYS A 141 -6.91 21.65 -5.58
C CYS A 141 -7.78 20.56 -6.25
N GLY A 142 -8.43 19.68 -5.47
CA GLY A 142 -9.28 18.61 -5.98
C GLY A 142 -8.57 17.47 -6.71
N CYS A 143 -7.22 17.44 -6.74
CA CYS A 143 -6.44 16.40 -7.42
C CYS A 143 -6.68 15.00 -6.85
N CYS A 144 -6.80 14.90 -5.53
CA CYS A 144 -7.02 13.64 -4.82
C CYS A 144 -8.49 13.18 -4.81
N ARG A 145 -9.30 13.68 -5.71
CA ARG A 145 -10.72 13.32 -5.83
C ARG A 145 -10.88 11.83 -6.12
N VAL A 146 -11.79 11.20 -5.38
CA VAL A 146 -12.22 9.82 -5.54
C VAL A 146 -13.74 9.75 -5.43
N SER A 147 -14.38 8.80 -6.12
CA SER A 147 -15.82 8.55 -6.01
C SER A 147 -16.07 7.38 -5.06
N VAL A 148 -16.83 7.64 -4.00
CA VAL A 148 -17.20 6.67 -2.98
C VAL A 148 -18.70 6.78 -2.72
N ASP A 149 -19.44 5.68 -2.84
CA ASP A 149 -20.91 5.66 -2.74
C ASP A 149 -21.59 6.70 -3.67
N GLY A 150 -21.09 6.83 -4.91
CA GLY A 150 -21.58 7.80 -5.88
C GLY A 150 -21.33 9.26 -5.51
N LYS A 151 -20.58 9.55 -4.45
CA LYS A 151 -20.25 10.91 -3.98
C LYS A 151 -18.78 11.19 -4.19
N ILE A 152 -18.48 12.44 -4.55
CA ILE A 152 -17.10 12.91 -4.64
C ILE A 152 -16.54 13.11 -3.23
N LYS A 153 -15.37 12.52 -2.99
CA LYS A 153 -14.56 12.66 -1.78
C LYS A 153 -13.15 13.12 -2.12
N PHE A 154 -12.47 13.74 -1.18
CA PHE A 154 -11.07 14.14 -1.32
C PHE A 154 -10.22 13.34 -0.35
N ALA A 155 -9.37 12.44 -0.86
CA ALA A 155 -8.61 11.53 -0.01
C ALA A 155 -7.70 12.23 1.00
N CYS A 156 -7.24 13.45 0.71
CA CYS A 156 -6.42 14.24 1.62
C CYS A 156 -7.21 14.87 2.79
N VAL A 157 -8.54 14.91 2.71
CA VAL A 157 -9.42 15.53 3.73
C VAL A 157 -10.38 14.50 4.31
N ASP A 158 -11.05 13.69 3.45
CA ASP A 158 -12.07 12.72 3.84
C ASP A 158 -11.49 11.32 4.13
N GLY A 159 -10.25 11.06 3.68
CA GLY A 159 -9.56 9.78 3.77
C GLY A 159 -8.26 9.85 4.59
N PRO A 160 -7.30 8.97 4.33
CA PRO A 160 -7.13 8.14 3.12
C PRO A 160 -7.96 6.85 3.07
N ASP A 161 -8.55 6.44 4.21
CA ASP A 161 -9.21 5.15 4.34
C ASP A 161 -10.69 5.26 3.99
N PHE A 162 -11.18 4.32 3.18
CA PHE A 162 -12.57 4.28 2.71
C PHE A 162 -13.10 2.84 2.70
N ASP A 163 -14.43 2.70 2.70
CA ASP A 163 -15.09 1.42 2.46
C ASP A 163 -14.83 0.98 1.00
N GLY A 164 -13.99 -0.04 0.84
CA GLY A 164 -13.59 -0.56 -0.46
C GLY A 164 -14.76 -1.07 -1.30
N LEU A 165 -15.86 -1.51 -0.67
CA LEU A 165 -17.05 -1.99 -1.39
C LEU A 165 -17.78 -0.87 -2.12
N GLN A 166 -17.53 0.39 -1.74
CA GLN A 166 -18.21 1.58 -2.28
C GLN A 166 -17.31 2.43 -3.18
N VAL A 167 -16.01 2.11 -3.30
CA VAL A 167 -15.05 2.87 -4.11
C VAL A 167 -15.22 2.58 -5.60
N ASP A 168 -15.28 3.63 -6.43
CA ASP A 168 -15.12 3.52 -7.88
C ASP A 168 -13.63 3.42 -8.25
N PHE A 169 -13.14 2.18 -8.30
CA PHE A 169 -11.74 1.91 -8.66
C PHE A 169 -11.45 2.19 -10.14
N ASP A 170 -12.44 2.10 -11.03
CA ASP A 170 -12.23 2.32 -12.46
C ASP A 170 -11.97 3.79 -12.74
N GLU A 171 -12.77 4.68 -12.15
CA GLU A 171 -12.52 6.11 -12.21
C GLU A 171 -11.15 6.45 -11.61
N LEU A 172 -10.83 5.91 -10.43
CA LEU A 172 -9.55 6.17 -9.77
C LEU A 172 -8.36 5.74 -10.64
N MET A 173 -8.40 4.55 -11.24
CA MET A 173 -7.34 4.06 -12.13
C MET A 173 -7.20 4.91 -13.38
N LEU A 174 -8.32 5.39 -13.94
CA LEU A 174 -8.30 6.29 -15.10
C LEU A 174 -7.62 7.61 -14.74
N ARG A 175 -7.96 8.19 -13.60
CA ARG A 175 -7.35 9.43 -13.11
C ARG A 175 -5.85 9.29 -12.83
N GLN A 176 -5.40 8.16 -12.31
CA GLN A 176 -3.97 7.90 -12.08
C GLN A 176 -3.13 7.79 -13.37
N ARG A 177 -3.77 7.63 -14.52
CA ARG A 177 -3.06 7.60 -15.82
C ARG A 177 -2.84 8.98 -16.44
N MET A 178 -3.40 10.05 -15.84
CA MET A 178 -3.45 11.39 -16.40
C MET A 178 -2.06 11.97 -16.77
N PHE A 179 -1.02 11.66 -16.01
CA PHE A 179 0.33 12.18 -16.22
C PHE A 179 1.36 11.09 -16.54
N LYS A 180 0.91 9.93 -16.99
CA LYS A 180 1.79 8.76 -17.18
C LYS A 180 2.86 8.97 -18.26
N GLU A 181 2.53 9.71 -19.32
CA GLU A 181 3.46 10.00 -20.41
C GLU A 181 4.50 11.02 -19.96
N GLU A 182 4.09 12.04 -19.22
CA GLU A 182 4.97 13.06 -18.64
C GLU A 182 5.91 12.44 -17.60
N GLU A 183 5.40 11.59 -16.72
CA GLU A 183 6.18 10.86 -15.73
C GLU A 183 7.25 9.98 -16.40
N HIS A 184 6.89 9.28 -17.48
CA HIS A 184 7.82 8.47 -18.27
C HIS A 184 8.93 9.33 -18.87
N THR A 185 8.57 10.44 -19.51
CA THR A 185 9.50 11.38 -20.12
C THR A 185 10.46 11.98 -19.10
N VAL A 186 9.96 12.40 -17.93
CA VAL A 186 10.79 12.93 -16.84
C VAL A 186 11.74 11.86 -16.30
N SER A 187 11.24 10.64 -16.12
CA SER A 187 12.06 9.51 -15.64
C SER A 187 13.18 9.16 -16.61
N GLU A 188 12.91 9.13 -17.91
CA GLU A 188 13.94 8.88 -18.94
C GLU A 188 14.99 9.99 -18.96
N ASN A 189 14.58 11.25 -18.89
CA ASN A 189 15.50 12.38 -18.85
C ASN A 189 16.36 12.38 -17.58
N ALA A 190 15.79 12.06 -16.43
CA ALA A 190 16.54 11.92 -15.18
C ALA A 190 17.59 10.80 -15.29
N ASN A 191 17.22 9.64 -15.85
CA ASN A 191 18.14 8.54 -16.07
C ASN A 191 19.27 8.90 -17.05
N ARG A 192 18.97 9.65 -18.13
CA ARG A 192 19.98 10.18 -19.05
C ARG A 192 20.96 11.11 -18.34
N MET A 193 20.46 12.04 -17.54
CA MET A 193 21.32 12.99 -16.79
C MET A 193 22.20 12.25 -15.77
N CYS A 194 21.66 11.29 -15.05
CA CYS A 194 22.43 10.47 -14.12
C CYS A 194 23.55 9.70 -14.86
N ASN A 195 23.27 9.13 -16.02
CA ASN A 195 24.25 8.40 -16.82
C ASN A 195 25.34 9.35 -17.39
N LEU A 196 24.96 10.56 -17.82
CA LEU A 196 25.92 11.57 -18.32
C LEU A 196 26.83 12.12 -17.23
N MET A 197 26.33 12.21 -15.99
CA MET A 197 27.09 12.68 -14.84
C MET A 197 27.95 11.59 -14.20
N GLY A 198 27.99 10.37 -14.76
CA GLY A 198 28.76 9.24 -14.22
C GLY A 198 28.26 8.73 -12.87
N VAL A 199 27.08 9.16 -12.46
CA VAL A 199 26.37 8.60 -11.29
C VAL A 199 25.77 7.27 -11.75
N SER A 200 26.60 6.23 -11.71
CA SER A 200 26.16 4.89 -12.09
C SER A 200 24.94 4.49 -11.26
N ASN A 201 24.02 3.75 -11.87
CA ASN A 201 22.81 3.19 -11.26
C ASN A 201 23.09 2.19 -10.10
N ASN A 202 24.06 2.48 -9.23
CA ASN A 202 24.33 1.73 -8.01
C ASN A 202 23.24 1.91 -6.92
N ALA A 203 22.20 2.69 -7.18
CA ALA A 203 21.04 2.70 -6.31
C ALA A 203 20.33 1.34 -6.23
N LYS A 204 20.48 0.48 -7.24
CA LYS A 204 20.00 -0.91 -7.18
C LYS A 204 20.79 -1.80 -6.22
N HIS A 205 22.00 -1.38 -5.81
CA HIS A 205 22.90 -2.18 -4.95
C HIS A 205 22.98 -1.73 -3.50
N VAL A 206 22.45 -0.55 -3.16
CA VAL A 206 22.51 -0.01 -1.79
C VAL A 206 21.44 -0.59 -0.88
N ILE A 207 20.38 -1.16 -1.44
CA ILE A 207 19.32 -1.82 -0.65
C ILE A 207 19.74 -3.22 -0.19
N ASN A 208 20.76 -3.81 -0.79
CA ASN A 208 21.16 -5.21 -0.54
C ASN A 208 22.31 -5.41 0.46
N LYS A 209 22.78 -4.37 1.15
CA LYS A 209 23.69 -4.52 2.29
C LYS A 209 23.09 -3.83 3.51
N GLY A 210 22.22 -4.55 4.17
CA GLY A 210 21.79 -4.24 5.53
C GLY A 210 23.00 -4.20 6.46
N SER A 211 22.96 -3.29 7.43
CA SER A 211 23.86 -3.06 8.56
C SER A 211 25.24 -2.47 8.25
N ASN A 212 25.38 -1.25 8.75
CA ASN A 212 26.62 -0.46 8.92
C ASN A 212 27.19 0.23 7.66
N ALA A 213 26.68 1.43 7.38
CA ALA A 213 27.50 2.64 7.23
C ALA A 213 26.62 3.81 6.77
N ARG A 214 26.48 4.80 7.62
CA ARG A 214 25.98 6.13 7.25
C ARG A 214 26.99 6.76 6.29
N THR A 215 26.64 6.91 5.05
CA THR A 215 27.32 7.86 4.17
C THR A 215 26.27 8.70 3.45
N ARG A 216 26.08 9.90 3.95
CA ARG A 216 25.35 10.97 3.29
C ARG A 216 26.17 11.44 2.11
N THR A 217 25.77 11.15 0.89
CA THR A 217 26.27 11.86 -0.29
C THR A 217 25.30 13.01 -0.58
N ARG A 218 25.69 14.21 -0.18
CA ARG A 218 25.04 15.47 -0.58
C ARG A 218 25.32 15.70 -2.06
N CYS A 219 24.30 15.81 -2.90
CA CYS A 219 24.41 16.51 -4.17
C CYS A 219 24.79 17.97 -3.85
N LYS A 220 26.02 18.37 -4.18
CA LYS A 220 26.41 19.78 -4.25
C LYS A 220 25.98 20.33 -5.59
N LYS A 221 25.46 21.55 -5.56
CA LYS A 221 25.10 22.38 -6.71
C LYS A 221 26.27 22.55 -7.67
#